data_5603e4c7fbace57596ea82c8b77ff1a5
#
_entry.id   5603e4c7fbace57596ea82c8b77ff1a5
#
_cell.length_a   1.000
_cell.length_b   1.000
_cell.length_c   1.000
_cell.angle_alpha   90.00
_cell.angle_beta   90.00
_cell.angle_gamma   90.00
#
_symmetry.space_group_name_H-M   'P 1'
#
loop_
_entity.id
_entity.type
_entity.pdbx_description
1 polymer ?
#
loop_
_entity_poly.entity_id
_entity_poly.type
_entity_poly.pdbx_seq_one_letter_code
_entity_poly.pdbx_strand_id
1 'polypeptide(L)'
;MDATSHNSLPQRSEAIVVMGISGSGKTSVAQALAAHYGLAFLDADDIHSAEAKAQMARGVPLTDAQRVPWVAALALRLRQSIDAGRSVVLAFSGLRRAHRQQLRDSGVPMCFVFLHGAAHVIAERLARRSGHFMPPGLLQSQIDTMELPLDEPDVLSVDVDAPFDAMVADAIAQLDATPGGARVGAV
;
A
#
# COMPACT_ATOMS: atom_id res chain seq x y z
N MET A 1 29.59 28.35 -17.66
CA MET A 1 28.29 28.92 -17.27
C MET A 1 27.24 27.96 -17.83
N ASP A 2 26.98 26.87 -17.11
CA ASP A 2 25.99 25.86 -17.53
C ASP A 2 24.74 26.05 -16.72
N ALA A 3 23.72 26.63 -17.36
CA ALA A 3 22.39 26.69 -16.81
C ALA A 3 21.68 25.38 -17.11
N THR A 4 21.73 24.45 -16.16
CA THR A 4 20.90 23.25 -16.17
C THR A 4 19.46 23.66 -15.89
N SER A 5 18.71 23.95 -16.95
CA SER A 5 17.26 24.16 -16.87
C SER A 5 16.60 22.86 -16.43
N HIS A 6 16.32 22.73 -15.15
CA HIS A 6 15.40 21.72 -14.65
C HIS A 6 14.00 22.09 -15.12
N ASN A 7 13.58 21.49 -16.22
CA ASN A 7 12.23 21.59 -16.73
C ASN A 7 11.32 20.69 -15.86
N SER A 8 10.98 21.19 -14.66
CA SER A 8 10.01 20.54 -13.79
C SER A 8 8.63 20.70 -14.43
N LEU A 9 8.16 19.69 -15.15
CA LEU A 9 6.75 19.59 -15.50
C LEU A 9 5.94 19.63 -14.20
N PRO A 10 4.73 20.23 -14.19
CA PRO A 10 3.91 20.26 -12.99
C PRO A 10 3.60 18.83 -12.58
N GLN A 11 4.21 18.41 -11.49
CA GLN A 11 4.11 17.10 -10.91
C GLN A 11 2.68 16.96 -10.37
N ARG A 12 1.86 16.12 -10.98
CA ARG A 12 0.56 15.78 -10.40
C ARG A 12 0.81 15.01 -9.13
N SER A 13 0.36 15.57 -8.00
CA SER A 13 0.39 14.85 -6.74
C SER A 13 -0.49 13.60 -6.82
N GLU A 14 0.05 12.46 -6.42
CA GLU A 14 -0.63 11.16 -6.51
C GLU A 14 -0.31 10.27 -5.31
N ALA A 15 -1.05 9.18 -5.17
CA ALA A 15 -0.83 8.17 -4.14
C ALA A 15 -0.35 6.85 -4.76
N ILE A 16 0.69 6.25 -4.19
CA ILE A 16 1.08 4.86 -4.44
C ILE A 16 0.55 4.04 -3.27
N VAL A 17 -0.30 3.05 -3.54
CA VAL A 17 -0.91 2.21 -2.51
C VAL A 17 -0.30 0.81 -2.56
N VAL A 18 0.57 0.48 -1.60
CA VAL A 18 1.16 -0.86 -1.47
C VAL A 18 0.21 -1.74 -0.66
N MET A 19 -0.31 -2.80 -1.26
CA MET A 19 -1.33 -3.65 -0.66
C MET A 19 -0.97 -5.14 -0.68
N GLY A 20 -1.66 -5.93 0.14
CA GLY A 20 -1.49 -7.37 0.30
C GLY A 20 -1.85 -7.83 1.71
N ILE A 21 -1.82 -9.12 1.95
CA ILE A 21 -2.08 -9.69 3.29
C ILE A 21 -0.95 -9.40 4.28
N SER A 22 -1.19 -9.59 5.57
CA SER A 22 -0.15 -9.46 6.60
C SER A 22 1.01 -10.42 6.32
N GLY A 23 2.23 -9.93 6.55
CA GLY A 23 3.45 -10.70 6.26
C GLY A 23 3.97 -10.57 4.82
N SER A 24 3.20 -9.99 3.88
CA SER A 24 3.67 -9.77 2.50
C SER A 24 4.79 -8.72 2.37
N GLY A 25 5.02 -7.89 3.39
CA GLY A 25 6.07 -6.87 3.37
C GLY A 25 5.60 -5.46 2.99
N LYS A 26 4.29 -5.17 2.99
CA LYS A 26 3.71 -3.88 2.61
C LYS A 26 4.42 -2.67 3.20
N THR A 27 4.56 -2.63 4.52
CA THR A 27 5.17 -1.49 5.23
C THR A 27 6.62 -1.27 4.76
N SER A 28 7.42 -2.33 4.66
CA SER A 28 8.82 -2.23 4.23
C SER A 28 8.96 -1.79 2.78
N VAL A 29 8.16 -2.35 1.87
CA VAL A 29 8.15 -1.96 0.45
C VAL A 29 7.64 -0.53 0.29
N ALA A 30 6.56 -0.15 0.99
CA ALA A 30 6.04 1.21 0.95
C ALA A 30 7.05 2.24 1.46
N GLN A 31 7.77 1.94 2.54
CA GLN A 31 8.85 2.81 3.04
C GLN A 31 10.00 2.94 2.05
N ALA A 32 10.40 1.83 1.40
CA ALA A 32 11.45 1.86 0.37
C ALA A 32 11.03 2.68 -0.84
N LEU A 33 9.80 2.54 -1.32
CA LEU A 33 9.25 3.36 -2.41
C LEU A 33 9.15 4.84 -2.01
N ALA A 34 8.69 5.13 -0.79
CA ALA A 34 8.63 6.50 -0.28
C ALA A 34 10.02 7.14 -0.23
N ALA A 35 11.04 6.42 0.22
CA ALA A 35 12.42 6.88 0.24
C ALA A 35 12.98 7.09 -1.17
N HIS A 36 12.72 6.14 -2.10
CA HIS A 36 13.19 6.21 -3.48
C HIS A 36 12.65 7.44 -4.22
N TYR A 37 11.35 7.71 -4.08
CA TYR A 37 10.68 8.82 -4.76
C TYR A 37 10.64 10.13 -3.96
N GLY A 38 11.19 10.17 -2.75
CA GLY A 38 11.14 11.36 -1.88
C GLY A 38 9.73 11.72 -1.41
N LEU A 39 8.85 10.72 -1.19
CA LEU A 39 7.45 10.89 -0.84
C LEU A 39 7.18 10.72 0.65
N ALA A 40 6.04 11.25 1.11
CA ALA A 40 5.53 10.95 2.45
C ALA A 40 5.09 9.47 2.54
N PHE A 41 5.37 8.83 3.66
CA PHE A 41 4.88 7.49 3.99
C PHE A 41 3.70 7.58 4.96
N LEU A 42 2.69 6.74 4.73
CA LEU A 42 1.53 6.57 5.61
C LEU A 42 1.26 5.07 5.80
N ASP A 43 1.12 4.64 7.04
CA ASP A 43 0.63 3.29 7.35
C ASP A 43 -0.85 3.34 7.72
N ALA A 44 -1.66 2.57 7.01
CA ALA A 44 -3.10 2.52 7.25
C ALA A 44 -3.43 1.98 8.65
N ASP A 45 -2.58 1.13 9.22
CA ASP A 45 -2.77 0.56 10.56
C ASP A 45 -2.68 1.64 11.66
N ASP A 46 -1.97 2.75 11.41
CA ASP A 46 -1.89 3.86 12.36
C ASP A 46 -3.23 4.58 12.54
N ILE A 47 -4.10 4.53 11.53
CA ILE A 47 -5.39 5.24 11.51
C ILE A 47 -6.53 4.42 12.15
N HIS A 48 -6.30 3.15 12.47
CA HIS A 48 -7.30 2.39 13.22
C HIS A 48 -7.59 3.00 14.59
N SER A 49 -8.87 2.96 14.98
CA SER A 49 -9.27 3.37 16.34
C SER A 49 -8.61 2.49 17.41
N ALA A 50 -8.56 2.98 18.64
CA ALA A 50 -8.03 2.22 19.77
C ALA A 50 -8.81 0.90 19.98
N GLU A 51 -10.13 0.93 19.79
CA GLU A 51 -11.02 -0.24 19.89
C GLU A 51 -10.70 -1.27 18.80
N ALA A 52 -10.51 -0.81 17.55
CA ALA A 52 -10.14 -1.68 16.43
C ALA A 52 -8.77 -2.33 16.66
N LYS A 53 -7.78 -1.57 17.11
CA LYS A 53 -6.45 -2.08 17.47
C LYS A 53 -6.52 -3.11 18.60
N ALA A 54 -7.31 -2.83 19.66
CA ALA A 54 -7.53 -3.76 20.77
C ALA A 54 -8.26 -5.04 20.34
N GLN A 55 -9.22 -4.95 19.41
CA GLN A 55 -9.92 -6.12 18.83
C GLN A 55 -8.94 -7.01 18.07
N MET A 56 -8.15 -6.43 17.16
CA MET A 56 -7.15 -7.15 16.37
C MET A 56 -6.05 -7.77 17.24
N ALA A 57 -5.61 -7.08 18.28
CA ALA A 57 -4.62 -7.60 19.24
C ALA A 57 -5.11 -8.86 19.98
N ARG A 58 -6.43 -9.04 20.14
CA ARG A 58 -7.04 -10.27 20.67
C ARG A 58 -7.25 -11.37 19.62
N GLY A 59 -6.76 -11.16 18.39
CA GLY A 59 -6.92 -12.12 17.30
C GLY A 59 -8.31 -12.10 16.65
N VAL A 60 -9.13 -11.07 16.91
CA VAL A 60 -10.49 -10.95 16.34
C VAL A 60 -10.43 -10.04 15.11
N PRO A 61 -10.72 -10.55 13.90
CA PRO A 61 -10.71 -9.73 12.70
C PRO A 61 -11.80 -8.67 12.72
N LEU A 62 -11.53 -7.53 12.08
CA LEU A 62 -12.56 -6.51 11.87
C LEU A 62 -13.58 -6.98 10.84
N THR A 63 -14.85 -6.64 11.04
CA THR A 63 -15.90 -6.82 10.05
C THR A 63 -15.76 -5.81 8.92
N ASP A 64 -16.41 -6.05 7.77
CA ASP A 64 -16.43 -5.10 6.67
C ASP A 64 -17.08 -3.77 7.09
N ALA A 65 -18.15 -3.82 7.88
CA ALA A 65 -18.80 -2.62 8.44
C ALA A 65 -17.85 -1.77 9.31
N GLN A 66 -16.97 -2.41 10.07
CA GLN A 66 -15.95 -1.71 10.86
C GLN A 66 -14.82 -1.11 10.00
N ARG A 67 -14.55 -1.70 8.83
CA ARG A 67 -13.53 -1.20 7.90
C ARG A 67 -13.97 0.01 7.09
N VAL A 68 -15.25 0.13 6.76
CA VAL A 68 -15.79 1.25 5.95
C VAL A 68 -15.40 2.63 6.50
N PRO A 69 -15.63 2.98 7.78
CA PRO A 69 -15.23 4.27 8.31
C PRO A 69 -13.70 4.46 8.37
N TRP A 70 -12.94 3.39 8.56
CA TRP A 70 -11.49 3.43 8.51
C TRP A 70 -10.97 3.75 7.10
N VAL A 71 -11.50 3.10 6.06
CA VAL A 71 -11.14 3.40 4.66
C VAL A 71 -11.57 4.83 4.29
N ALA A 72 -12.70 5.31 4.77
CA ALA A 72 -13.12 6.70 4.57
C ALA A 72 -12.13 7.70 5.20
N ALA A 73 -11.63 7.41 6.40
CA ALA A 73 -10.60 8.24 7.04
C ALA A 73 -9.27 8.24 6.27
N LEU A 74 -8.87 7.08 5.70
CA LEU A 74 -7.72 6.98 4.81
C LEU A 74 -7.90 7.83 3.54
N ALA A 75 -9.04 7.70 2.88
CA ALA A 75 -9.38 8.47 1.68
C ALA A 75 -9.30 9.98 1.94
N LEU A 76 -9.85 10.43 3.06
CA LEU A 76 -9.77 11.83 3.49
C LEU A 76 -8.31 12.26 3.73
N ARG A 77 -7.51 11.43 4.38
CA ARG A 77 -6.10 11.73 4.67
C ARG A 77 -5.27 11.84 3.39
N LEU A 78 -5.49 10.93 2.42
CA LEU A 78 -4.86 11.01 1.11
C LEU A 78 -5.25 12.30 0.40
N ARG A 79 -6.54 12.63 0.35
CA ARG A 79 -7.03 13.87 -0.27
C ARG A 79 -6.37 15.10 0.33
N GLN A 80 -6.32 15.22 1.65
CA GLN A 80 -5.65 16.33 2.34
C GLN A 80 -4.17 16.46 1.96
N SER A 81 -3.47 15.33 1.78
CA SER A 81 -2.06 15.35 1.36
C SER A 81 -1.92 15.84 -0.07
N ILE A 82 -2.75 15.34 -0.99
CA ILE A 82 -2.74 15.73 -2.40
C ILE A 82 -3.13 17.20 -2.58
N ASP A 83 -4.15 17.68 -1.88
CA ASP A 83 -4.57 19.09 -1.91
C ASP A 83 -3.49 20.03 -1.36
N ALA A 84 -2.62 19.52 -0.49
CA ALA A 84 -1.42 20.22 -0.01
C ALA A 84 -0.19 20.05 -0.94
N GLY A 85 -0.37 19.50 -2.15
CA GLY A 85 0.69 19.30 -3.13
C GLY A 85 1.68 18.17 -2.79
N ARG A 86 1.33 17.23 -1.90
CA ARG A 86 2.23 16.17 -1.45
C ARG A 86 1.75 14.80 -1.92
N SER A 87 2.58 14.14 -2.70
CA SER A 87 2.39 12.72 -3.02
C SER A 87 2.68 11.82 -1.82
N VAL A 88 2.03 10.67 -1.76
CA VAL A 88 2.05 9.77 -0.60
C VAL A 88 2.21 8.33 -1.04
N VAL A 89 3.03 7.56 -0.33
CA VAL A 89 3.00 6.09 -0.38
C VAL A 89 2.24 5.57 0.83
N LEU A 90 1.15 4.84 0.58
CA LEU A 90 0.28 4.25 1.60
C LEU A 90 0.52 2.74 1.69
N ALA A 91 0.83 2.22 2.88
CA ALA A 91 0.71 0.78 3.16
C ALA A 91 -0.73 0.48 3.59
N PHE A 92 -1.43 -0.42 2.87
CA PHE A 92 -2.85 -0.71 3.07
C PHE A 92 -3.14 -2.19 2.81
N SER A 93 -4.00 -2.84 3.57
CA SER A 93 -4.32 -4.26 3.31
C SER A 93 -5.01 -4.49 1.97
N GLY A 94 -5.96 -3.64 1.59
CA GLY A 94 -6.63 -3.69 0.28
C GLY A 94 -7.38 -4.97 -0.04
N LEU A 95 -7.81 -5.74 0.98
CA LEU A 95 -8.33 -7.11 0.83
C LEU A 95 -9.58 -7.19 -0.06
N ARG A 96 -10.52 -6.26 0.11
CA ARG A 96 -11.77 -6.23 -0.64
C ARG A 96 -11.69 -5.23 -1.80
N ARG A 97 -12.27 -5.61 -2.95
CA ARG A 97 -12.45 -4.69 -4.09
C ARG A 97 -13.20 -3.42 -3.70
N ALA A 98 -14.26 -3.58 -2.88
CA ALA A 98 -15.04 -2.45 -2.38
C ALA A 98 -14.20 -1.44 -1.60
N HIS A 99 -13.23 -1.88 -0.79
CA HIS A 99 -12.36 -0.97 -0.05
C HIS A 99 -11.37 -0.25 -0.98
N ARG A 100 -10.83 -0.93 -2.00
CA ARG A 100 -9.98 -0.31 -3.01
C ARG A 100 -10.76 0.73 -3.82
N GLN A 101 -12.02 0.36 -4.19
CA GLN A 101 -12.92 1.28 -4.89
C GLN A 101 -13.24 2.52 -4.05
N GLN A 102 -13.50 2.36 -2.76
CA GLN A 102 -13.73 3.48 -1.84
C GLN A 102 -12.54 4.46 -1.78
N LEU A 103 -11.29 3.97 -1.88
CA LEU A 103 -10.12 4.84 -2.03
C LEU A 103 -10.15 5.58 -3.38
N ARG A 104 -10.45 4.90 -4.49
CA ARG A 104 -10.55 5.51 -5.83
C ARG A 104 -11.64 6.59 -5.89
N ASP A 105 -12.75 6.35 -5.22
CA ASP A 105 -13.89 7.29 -5.15
C ASP A 105 -13.53 8.61 -4.44
N SER A 106 -12.41 8.65 -3.73
CA SER A 106 -11.86 9.91 -3.21
C SER A 106 -11.45 10.89 -4.32
N GLY A 107 -11.30 10.44 -5.57
CA GLY A 107 -10.83 11.23 -6.68
C GLY A 107 -9.33 11.58 -6.62
N VAL A 108 -8.58 10.96 -5.70
CA VAL A 108 -7.12 11.04 -5.67
C VAL A 108 -6.55 10.17 -6.79
N PRO A 109 -5.68 10.70 -7.68
CA PRO A 109 -4.95 9.87 -8.63
C PRO A 109 -4.12 8.84 -7.85
N MET A 110 -4.23 7.56 -8.19
CA MET A 110 -3.51 6.51 -7.46
C MET A 110 -3.15 5.33 -8.36
N CYS A 111 -2.11 4.63 -7.95
CA CYS A 111 -1.69 3.34 -8.48
C CYS A 111 -1.51 2.36 -7.33
N PHE A 112 -1.91 1.12 -7.52
CA PHE A 112 -1.78 0.07 -6.52
C PHE A 112 -0.61 -0.85 -6.86
N VAL A 113 0.18 -1.21 -5.85
CA VAL A 113 1.22 -2.24 -5.92
C VAL A 113 0.77 -3.41 -5.06
N PHE A 114 0.35 -4.50 -5.70
CA PHE A 114 -0.16 -5.69 -5.04
C PHE A 114 0.97 -6.68 -4.78
N LEU A 115 1.30 -6.88 -3.51
CA LEU A 115 2.27 -7.88 -3.06
C LEU A 115 1.56 -9.23 -2.92
N HIS A 116 1.85 -10.15 -3.83
CA HIS A 116 1.25 -11.48 -3.87
C HIS A 116 2.30 -12.57 -3.77
N GLY A 117 1.89 -13.77 -3.35
CA GLY A 117 2.74 -14.94 -3.27
C GLY A 117 2.02 -16.10 -2.62
N ALA A 118 2.66 -17.25 -2.59
CA ALA A 118 2.09 -18.45 -1.97
C ALA A 118 1.87 -18.23 -0.47
N ALA A 119 0.73 -18.69 0.04
CA ALA A 119 0.34 -18.51 1.44
C ALA A 119 1.40 -19.02 2.43
N HIS A 120 2.07 -20.15 2.10
CA HIS A 120 3.12 -20.72 2.95
C HIS A 120 4.36 -19.81 3.04
N VAL A 121 4.76 -19.14 1.94
CA VAL A 121 5.90 -18.21 1.92
C VAL A 121 5.61 -17.01 2.82
N ILE A 122 4.40 -16.47 2.72
CA ILE A 122 3.97 -15.33 3.54
C ILE A 122 3.89 -15.72 5.02
N ALA A 123 3.38 -16.93 5.32
CA ALA A 123 3.34 -17.48 6.68
C ALA A 123 4.75 -17.66 7.27
N GLU A 124 5.71 -18.17 6.49
CA GLU A 124 7.10 -18.32 6.92
C GLU A 124 7.76 -16.95 7.19
N ARG A 125 7.52 -15.95 6.33
CA ARG A 125 8.00 -14.58 6.53
C ARG A 125 7.45 -13.98 7.81
N LEU A 126 6.16 -14.18 8.06
CA LEU A 126 5.49 -13.72 9.27
C LEU A 126 6.07 -14.37 10.53
N ALA A 127 6.32 -15.69 10.48
CA ALA A 127 6.90 -16.46 11.59
C ALA A 127 8.34 -16.01 11.95
N ARG A 128 9.13 -15.55 10.96
CA ARG A 128 10.50 -15.05 11.16
C ARG A 128 10.55 -13.62 11.72
N ARG A 129 9.42 -12.92 11.77
CA ARG A 129 9.35 -11.55 12.28
C ARG A 129 9.41 -11.54 13.82
N SER A 130 10.49 -11.04 14.38
CA SER A 130 10.57 -10.76 15.82
C SER A 130 9.70 -9.56 16.18
N GLY A 131 8.82 -9.71 17.17
CA GLY A 131 8.08 -8.60 17.79
C GLY A 131 6.65 -8.35 17.28
N HIS A 132 6.15 -9.06 16.25
CA HIS A 132 4.75 -9.00 15.81
C HIS A 132 4.18 -10.41 15.76
N PHE A 133 3.57 -10.84 16.86
CA PHE A 133 2.79 -12.07 16.88
C PHE A 133 1.43 -11.79 16.22
N MET A 134 1.25 -12.28 14.99
CA MET A 134 -0.07 -12.34 14.37
C MET A 134 -0.68 -13.72 14.66
N PRO A 135 -1.83 -13.79 15.32
CA PRO A 135 -2.53 -15.06 15.49
C PRO A 135 -2.77 -15.74 14.13
N PRO A 136 -2.51 -17.05 13.98
CA PRO A 136 -2.71 -17.76 12.69
C PRO A 136 -4.09 -17.59 12.08
N GLY A 137 -5.12 -17.49 12.92
CA GLY A 137 -6.51 -17.26 12.49
C GLY A 137 -6.73 -15.90 11.80
N LEU A 138 -5.95 -14.87 12.13
CA LEU A 138 -6.04 -13.58 11.44
C LEU A 138 -5.43 -13.64 10.02
N LEU A 139 -4.34 -14.36 9.85
CA LEU A 139 -3.75 -14.55 8.52
C LEU A 139 -4.71 -15.32 7.62
N GLN A 140 -5.27 -16.45 8.11
CA GLN A 140 -6.25 -17.22 7.36
C GLN A 140 -7.47 -16.38 6.99
N SER A 141 -8.01 -15.61 7.94
CA SER A 141 -9.14 -14.69 7.68
C SER A 141 -8.80 -13.66 6.59
N GLN A 142 -7.56 -13.19 6.51
CA GLN A 142 -7.14 -12.26 5.44
C GLN A 142 -7.04 -12.96 4.09
N ILE A 143 -6.52 -14.19 4.05
CA ILE A 143 -6.46 -15.00 2.83
C ILE A 143 -7.88 -15.26 2.30
N ASP A 144 -8.81 -15.68 3.16
CA ASP A 144 -10.19 -15.97 2.81
C ASP A 144 -10.98 -14.71 2.37
N THR A 145 -10.56 -13.54 2.86
CA THR A 145 -11.19 -12.25 2.57
C THR A 145 -10.63 -11.60 1.30
N MET A 146 -9.42 -12.00 0.85
CA MET A 146 -8.75 -11.37 -0.27
C MET A 146 -9.49 -11.60 -1.58
N GLU A 147 -9.94 -10.52 -2.19
CA GLU A 147 -10.44 -10.49 -3.56
C GLU A 147 -9.28 -10.07 -4.48
N LEU A 148 -8.76 -11.01 -5.27
CA LEU A 148 -7.62 -10.78 -6.15
C LEU A 148 -7.94 -9.67 -7.16
N PRO A 149 -7.05 -8.69 -7.35
CA PRO A 149 -7.29 -7.54 -8.23
C PRO A 149 -6.92 -7.83 -9.70
N LEU A 150 -7.34 -8.98 -10.24
CA LEU A 150 -6.93 -9.46 -11.57
C LEU A 150 -7.42 -8.57 -12.73
N ASP A 151 -8.56 -7.90 -12.55
CA ASP A 151 -9.21 -7.07 -13.57
C ASP A 151 -9.14 -5.57 -13.23
N GLU A 152 -8.18 -5.16 -12.42
CA GLU A 152 -8.03 -3.77 -12.00
C GLU A 152 -6.82 -3.16 -12.72
N PRO A 153 -7.03 -2.27 -13.72
CA PRO A 153 -5.95 -1.82 -14.63
C PRO A 153 -4.92 -0.90 -13.96
N ASP A 154 -5.24 -0.35 -12.80
CA ASP A 154 -4.37 0.49 -11.98
C ASP A 154 -3.59 -0.31 -10.92
N VAL A 155 -3.58 -1.65 -11.02
CA VAL A 155 -2.89 -2.53 -10.08
C VAL A 155 -1.68 -3.19 -10.74
N LEU A 156 -0.50 -2.97 -10.18
CA LEU A 156 0.75 -3.62 -10.51
C LEU A 156 0.97 -4.79 -9.54
N SER A 157 1.45 -5.92 -10.03
CA SER A 157 1.65 -7.12 -9.21
C SER A 157 3.14 -7.39 -8.99
N VAL A 158 3.53 -7.61 -7.74
CA VAL A 158 4.91 -7.92 -7.32
C VAL A 158 4.93 -9.21 -6.52
N ASP A 159 5.77 -10.15 -6.96
CA ASP A 159 5.91 -11.46 -6.31
C ASP A 159 6.76 -11.36 -5.04
N VAL A 160 6.19 -11.80 -3.91
CA VAL A 160 6.89 -11.81 -2.62
C VAL A 160 7.90 -12.97 -2.48
N ASP A 161 7.94 -13.94 -3.39
CA ASP A 161 8.94 -15.02 -3.34
C ASP A 161 10.34 -14.51 -3.69
N ALA A 162 10.43 -13.34 -4.34
CA ALA A 162 11.68 -12.68 -4.63
C ALA A 162 12.35 -12.07 -3.37
N PRO A 163 13.68 -11.90 -3.35
CA PRO A 163 14.37 -11.12 -2.32
C PRO A 163 13.82 -9.70 -2.21
N PHE A 164 13.91 -9.09 -1.01
CA PHE A 164 13.34 -7.77 -0.76
C PHE A 164 13.78 -6.70 -1.77
N ASP A 165 15.08 -6.63 -2.05
CA ASP A 165 15.62 -5.62 -2.98
C ASP A 165 15.09 -5.85 -4.42
N ALA A 166 14.89 -7.10 -4.83
CA ALA A 166 14.29 -7.43 -6.12
C ALA A 166 12.81 -7.05 -6.18
N MET A 167 12.05 -7.26 -5.10
CA MET A 167 10.66 -6.80 -5.00
C MET A 167 10.54 -5.27 -5.15
N VAL A 168 11.42 -4.53 -4.47
CA VAL A 168 11.44 -3.06 -4.56
C VAL A 168 11.83 -2.61 -5.97
N ALA A 169 12.86 -3.22 -6.56
CA ALA A 169 13.30 -2.91 -7.92
C ALA A 169 12.23 -3.19 -8.97
N ASP A 170 11.51 -4.32 -8.84
CA ASP A 170 10.39 -4.67 -9.73
C ASP A 170 9.23 -3.66 -9.58
N ALA A 171 8.86 -3.31 -8.35
CA ALA A 171 7.84 -2.29 -8.10
C ALA A 171 8.20 -0.94 -8.75
N ILE A 172 9.43 -0.48 -8.60
CA ILE A 172 9.93 0.76 -9.22
C ILE A 172 9.86 0.67 -10.74
N ALA A 173 10.37 -0.43 -11.33
CA ALA A 173 10.38 -0.61 -12.79
C ALA A 173 8.97 -0.58 -13.39
N GLN A 174 8.00 -1.21 -12.72
CA GLN A 174 6.60 -1.21 -13.17
C GLN A 174 5.95 0.17 -13.02
N LEU A 175 6.19 0.87 -11.89
CA LEU A 175 5.70 2.23 -11.65
C LEU A 175 6.24 3.21 -12.69
N ASP A 176 7.53 3.16 -12.98
CA ASP A 176 8.18 4.04 -13.97
C ASP A 176 7.73 3.77 -15.42
N ALA A 177 7.35 2.51 -15.72
CA ALA A 177 6.86 2.12 -17.03
C ALA A 177 5.37 2.48 -17.28
N THR A 178 4.62 2.85 -16.23
CA THR A 178 3.19 3.13 -16.33
C THR A 178 2.96 4.52 -16.96
N PRO A 179 2.29 4.63 -18.13
CA PRO A 179 2.01 5.92 -18.74
C PRO A 179 1.05 6.75 -17.88
N GLY A 180 1.54 7.84 -17.32
CA GLY A 180 0.78 8.70 -16.38
C GLY A 180 0.83 8.26 -14.93
N GLY A 181 1.49 7.15 -14.61
CA GLY A 181 1.84 6.76 -13.25
C GLY A 181 3.08 7.51 -12.77
N ALA A 182 3.24 7.55 -11.47
CA ALA A 182 4.23 8.24 -10.66
C ALA A 182 5.47 8.76 -11.40
N ARG A 183 5.35 9.82 -12.20
CA ARG A 183 6.52 10.64 -12.57
C ARG A 183 6.88 11.49 -11.37
N VAL A 184 7.26 10.80 -10.30
CA VAL A 184 7.85 11.42 -9.13
C VAL A 184 9.27 11.74 -9.52
N GLY A 185 9.57 13.02 -9.65
CA GLY A 185 10.92 13.47 -10.02
C GLY A 185 11.94 12.90 -9.06
N ALA A 186 12.92 12.18 -9.60
CA ALA A 186 14.16 11.91 -8.89
C ALA A 186 14.79 13.26 -8.54
N VAL A 187 15.07 13.48 -7.26
CA VAL A 187 15.88 14.61 -6.76
C VAL A 187 17.33 14.31 -7.05
#